data_27b43da04e05c7d7ced9d061a95f69c6
#
_entry.id   27b43da04e05c7d7ced9d061a95f69c6
#
_cell.length_a   1.000
_cell.length_b   1.000
_cell.length_c   1.000
_cell.angle_alpha   90.00
_cell.angle_beta   90.00
_cell.angle_gamma   90.00
#
_symmetry.space_group_name_H-M   'P 1'
#
loop_
_entity.id
_entity.type
_entity.pdbx_description
1 polymer ?
#
loop_
_entity_poly.entity_id
_entity_poly.type
_entity_poly.pdbx_seq_one_letter_code
_entity_poly.pdbx_strand_id
1 'polypeptide(L)'
;MKFDNFEKKGEYVPATAEKKAQNVPKPLVPANMNEQSVDGMYAFIGYWLASFNYVLMTGDAEPMKKADPADVYAKSLQEFTLMYESDLGWMYGTDTPVTMELISSSPQKASGSSTRYNWPGYMNYSADAKIHREGKSDLPFKTSSSPNGKLMKAAVEYKDGKWFMLTGDEGSSASASSGSSSSV
;
A
#
# COMPACT_ATOMS: atom_id res chain seq x y z
N MET A 1 -11.40 2.37 0.58
CA MET A 1 -11.08 1.14 1.33
C MET A 1 -10.99 1.48 2.81
N LYS A 2 -11.55 0.65 3.68
CA LYS A 2 -11.56 0.88 5.14
C LYS A 2 -10.75 -0.23 5.81
N PHE A 3 -9.87 0.16 6.73
CA PHE A 3 -9.13 -0.75 7.61
C PHE A 3 -9.13 -0.15 9.02
N ASP A 4 -9.48 -0.93 10.03
CA ASP A 4 -9.66 -0.46 11.41
C ASP A 4 -9.03 -1.36 12.49
N ASN A 5 -8.26 -2.38 12.07
CA ASN A 5 -7.61 -3.32 12.97
C ASN A 5 -6.20 -2.83 13.37
N PHE A 6 -6.13 -2.02 14.42
CA PHE A 6 -4.89 -1.42 14.89
C PHE A 6 -4.62 -1.69 16.37
N GLU A 7 -3.36 -1.93 16.72
CA GLU A 7 -2.86 -1.82 18.08
C GLU A 7 -2.61 -0.34 18.43
N LYS A 8 -3.12 0.11 19.57
CA LYS A 8 -2.94 1.47 20.07
C LYS A 8 -2.11 1.45 21.35
N LYS A 9 -0.98 2.17 21.33
CA LYS A 9 -0.08 2.32 22.49
C LYS A 9 -0.06 3.77 22.95
N GLY A 10 -1.09 4.18 23.68
CA GLY A 10 -1.23 5.55 24.15
C GLY A 10 -1.98 6.46 23.17
N GLU A 11 -2.01 7.76 23.48
CA GLU A 11 -2.64 8.77 22.65
C GLU A 11 -1.79 9.06 21.42
N TYR A 12 -2.39 8.99 20.24
CA TYR A 12 -1.73 9.36 19.01
C TYR A 12 -1.46 10.85 18.94
N VAL A 13 -0.23 11.23 18.65
CA VAL A 13 0.16 12.62 18.42
C VAL A 13 0.65 12.75 16.98
N PRO A 14 -0.01 13.55 16.14
CA PRO A 14 0.41 13.77 14.75
C PRO A 14 1.81 14.37 14.66
N ALA A 15 2.53 14.04 13.59
CA ALA A 15 3.78 14.69 13.25
C ALA A 15 3.56 16.13 12.80
N THR A 16 4.52 16.98 13.11
CA THR A 16 4.64 18.36 12.61
C THR A 16 5.98 18.57 11.91
N ALA A 17 6.22 19.75 11.39
CA ALA A 17 7.54 20.09 10.82
C ALA A 17 8.68 20.03 11.87
N GLU A 18 8.35 20.13 13.17
CA GLU A 18 9.32 20.17 14.27
C GLU A 18 9.44 18.85 15.05
N LYS A 19 8.45 17.94 14.89
CA LYS A 19 8.38 16.72 15.70
C LYS A 19 7.81 15.54 14.92
N LYS A 20 8.42 14.37 15.12
CA LYS A 20 7.89 13.08 14.67
C LYS A 20 6.55 12.76 15.33
N ALA A 21 5.73 11.98 14.66
CA ALA A 21 4.53 11.41 15.25
C ALA A 21 4.86 10.51 16.45
N GLN A 22 3.94 10.45 17.41
CA GLN A 22 4.04 9.55 18.57
C GLN A 22 2.83 8.63 18.62
N ASN A 23 3.05 7.40 19.09
CA ASN A 23 2.01 6.39 19.27
C ASN A 23 1.17 6.15 18.01
N VAL A 24 1.82 6.16 16.84
CA VAL A 24 1.15 5.84 15.57
C VAL A 24 0.51 4.46 15.68
N PRO A 25 -0.81 4.33 15.43
CA PRO A 25 -1.49 3.04 15.53
C PRO A 25 -0.85 2.00 14.60
N LYS A 26 -0.39 0.88 15.16
CA LYS A 26 0.26 -0.20 14.40
C LYS A 26 -0.78 -1.14 13.81
N PRO A 27 -0.76 -1.40 12.49
CA PRO A 27 -1.70 -2.34 11.88
C PRO A 27 -1.47 -3.77 12.40
N LEU A 28 -2.57 -4.42 12.78
CA LEU A 28 -2.58 -5.82 13.19
C LEU A 28 -3.09 -6.69 12.04
N VAL A 29 -2.51 -7.87 11.91
CA VAL A 29 -2.91 -8.86 10.90
C VAL A 29 -4.38 -9.26 11.14
N PRO A 30 -5.29 -9.07 10.15
CA PRO A 30 -6.67 -9.54 10.25
C PRO A 30 -6.74 -11.07 10.33
N ALA A 31 -7.66 -11.58 11.13
CA ALA A 31 -7.82 -13.05 11.30
C ALA A 31 -8.13 -13.77 9.98
N ASN A 32 -8.90 -13.12 9.09
CA ASN A 32 -9.30 -13.66 7.80
C ASN A 32 -8.37 -13.29 6.62
N MET A 33 -7.23 -12.64 6.88
CA MET A 33 -6.33 -12.13 5.83
C MET A 33 -5.87 -13.21 4.84
N ASN A 34 -5.77 -14.46 5.29
CA ASN A 34 -5.30 -15.58 4.47
C ASN A 34 -6.45 -16.47 3.93
N GLU A 35 -7.70 -16.08 4.12
CA GLU A 35 -8.82 -16.82 3.54
C GLU A 35 -8.88 -16.60 2.02
N GLN A 36 -9.11 -17.68 1.27
CA GLN A 36 -9.33 -17.63 -0.18
C GLN A 36 -10.77 -17.18 -0.48
N SER A 37 -11.08 -15.95 -0.14
CA SER A 37 -12.39 -15.31 -0.29
C SER A 37 -12.25 -13.86 -0.71
N VAL A 38 -13.33 -13.24 -1.14
CA VAL A 38 -13.36 -11.79 -1.43
C VAL A 38 -13.09 -10.98 -0.16
N ASP A 39 -13.65 -11.41 0.97
CA ASP A 39 -13.45 -10.75 2.27
C ASP A 39 -11.99 -10.89 2.75
N GLY A 40 -11.38 -12.07 2.58
CA GLY A 40 -9.96 -12.30 2.88
C GLY A 40 -9.05 -11.44 1.99
N MET A 41 -9.34 -11.36 0.69
CA MET A 41 -8.63 -10.48 -0.24
C MET A 41 -8.76 -9.00 0.16
N TYR A 42 -9.98 -8.56 0.52
CA TYR A 42 -10.21 -7.19 0.98
C TYR A 42 -9.43 -6.88 2.27
N ALA A 43 -9.45 -7.80 3.22
CA ALA A 43 -8.69 -7.68 4.47
C ALA A 43 -7.17 -7.62 4.20
N PHE A 44 -6.66 -8.45 3.28
CA PHE A 44 -5.26 -8.43 2.86
C PHE A 44 -4.86 -7.10 2.23
N ILE A 45 -5.63 -6.58 1.26
CA ILE A 45 -5.32 -5.30 0.61
C ILE A 45 -5.38 -4.15 1.63
N GLY A 46 -6.35 -4.18 2.56
CA GLY A 46 -6.46 -3.20 3.65
C GLY A 46 -5.26 -3.21 4.59
N TYR A 47 -4.83 -4.40 5.00
CA TYR A 47 -3.64 -4.57 5.83
C TYR A 47 -2.36 -4.14 5.10
N TRP A 48 -2.23 -4.48 3.82
CA TRP A 48 -1.11 -4.03 2.99
C TRP A 48 -1.03 -2.50 2.93
N LEU A 49 -2.14 -1.82 2.64
CA LEU A 49 -2.20 -0.35 2.57
C LEU A 49 -1.91 0.31 3.92
N ALA A 50 -2.48 -0.22 5.01
CA ALA A 50 -2.22 0.27 6.36
C ALA A 50 -0.75 0.10 6.75
N SER A 51 -0.14 -1.04 6.39
CA SER A 51 1.28 -1.31 6.61
C SER A 51 2.18 -0.39 5.78
N PHE A 52 1.80 -0.09 4.56
CA PHE A 52 2.49 0.88 3.70
C PHE A 52 2.49 2.28 4.34
N ASN A 53 1.33 2.78 4.78
CA ASN A 53 1.23 4.06 5.48
C ASN A 53 2.02 4.05 6.79
N TYR A 54 2.03 2.93 7.52
CA TYR A 54 2.78 2.82 8.78
C TYR A 54 4.28 3.00 8.57
N VAL A 55 4.85 2.40 7.51
CA VAL A 55 6.26 2.64 7.13
C VAL A 55 6.51 4.11 6.83
N LEU A 56 5.64 4.74 6.05
CA LEU A 56 5.78 6.17 5.70
C LEU A 56 5.78 7.07 6.94
N MET A 57 5.00 6.72 7.97
CA MET A 57 4.82 7.54 9.18
C MET A 57 5.81 7.24 10.29
N THR A 58 6.44 6.07 10.28
CA THR A 58 7.29 5.60 11.40
C THR A 58 8.67 5.08 10.99
N GLY A 59 8.84 4.71 9.72
CA GLY A 59 10.01 3.95 9.25
C GLY A 59 10.01 2.47 9.63
N ASP A 60 9.08 2.01 10.48
CA ASP A 60 8.99 0.59 10.89
C ASP A 60 8.31 -0.25 9.80
N ALA A 61 9.10 -1.11 9.15
CA ALA A 61 8.65 -1.99 8.09
C ALA A 61 8.14 -3.37 8.58
N GLU A 62 8.08 -3.62 9.88
CA GLU A 62 7.68 -4.94 10.43
C GLU A 62 6.27 -5.37 9.97
N PRO A 63 5.22 -4.53 10.01
CA PRO A 63 3.92 -4.90 9.47
C PRO A 63 3.95 -5.15 7.96
N MET A 64 4.72 -4.34 7.21
CA MET A 64 4.82 -4.47 5.75
C MET A 64 5.42 -5.81 5.35
N LYS A 65 6.42 -6.33 6.07
CA LYS A 65 7.03 -7.64 5.81
C LYS A 65 6.05 -8.80 5.94
N LYS A 66 5.00 -8.66 6.74
CA LYS A 66 3.94 -9.67 6.85
C LYS A 66 2.98 -9.66 5.66
N ALA A 67 2.76 -8.48 5.05
CA ALA A 67 1.94 -8.32 3.84
C ALA A 67 2.74 -8.55 2.54
N ASP A 68 4.07 -8.46 2.61
CA ASP A 68 4.99 -8.54 1.47
C ASP A 68 6.18 -9.47 1.79
N PRO A 69 5.93 -10.80 1.88
CA PRO A 69 6.98 -11.75 2.25
C PRO A 69 8.15 -11.82 1.24
N ALA A 70 7.95 -11.34 0.02
CA ALA A 70 8.98 -11.25 -1.01
C ALA A 70 9.84 -9.98 -0.94
N ASP A 71 9.56 -9.09 0.03
CA ASP A 71 10.25 -7.81 0.24
C ASP A 71 10.25 -6.85 -0.96
N VAL A 72 9.31 -6.99 -1.89
CA VAL A 72 9.24 -6.15 -3.09
C VAL A 72 8.93 -4.71 -2.72
N TYR A 73 7.87 -4.52 -1.94
CA TYR A 73 7.42 -3.19 -1.49
C TYR A 73 8.21 -2.68 -0.30
N ALA A 74 8.64 -3.57 0.60
CA ALA A 74 9.50 -3.19 1.72
C ALA A 74 10.83 -2.58 1.22
N LYS A 75 11.41 -3.12 0.15
CA LYS A 75 12.60 -2.55 -0.50
C LYS A 75 12.33 -1.17 -1.10
N SER A 76 11.17 -0.96 -1.72
CA SER A 76 10.81 0.35 -2.29
C SER A 76 10.60 1.43 -1.22
N LEU A 77 10.33 1.03 0.02
CA LEU A 77 10.15 1.91 1.19
C LEU A 77 11.42 2.04 2.04
N GLN A 78 12.52 1.40 1.65
CA GLN A 78 13.77 1.38 2.43
C GLN A 78 14.32 2.79 2.71
N GLU A 79 14.15 3.72 1.78
CA GLU A 79 14.57 5.11 1.99
C GLU A 79 13.86 5.75 3.18
N PHE A 80 12.58 5.46 3.40
CA PHE A 80 11.84 5.92 4.58
C PHE A 80 12.37 5.28 5.85
N THR A 81 12.58 3.98 5.86
CA THR A 81 13.17 3.28 7.01
C THR A 81 14.51 3.90 7.40
N LEU A 82 15.42 4.06 6.44
CA LEU A 82 16.74 4.67 6.67
C LEU A 82 16.64 6.13 7.14
N MET A 83 15.71 6.91 6.59
CA MET A 83 15.49 8.30 7.00
C MET A 83 15.11 8.40 8.47
N TYR A 84 14.20 7.55 8.95
CA TYR A 84 13.80 7.52 10.35
C TYR A 84 14.90 6.97 11.28
N GLU A 85 15.57 5.87 10.88
CA GLU A 85 16.66 5.27 11.66
C GLU A 85 17.86 6.18 11.83
N SER A 86 18.16 6.98 10.81
CA SER A 86 19.30 7.92 10.81
C SER A 86 18.94 9.31 11.34
N ASP A 87 17.70 9.50 11.77
CA ASP A 87 17.18 10.79 12.26
C ASP A 87 17.30 11.95 11.25
N LEU A 88 17.23 11.61 9.95
CA LEU A 88 17.42 12.57 8.86
C LEU A 88 16.12 13.21 8.37
N GLY A 89 14.99 12.78 8.91
CA GLY A 89 13.69 13.34 8.56
C GLY A 89 12.52 12.45 8.92
N TRP A 90 11.32 12.92 8.62
CA TRP A 90 10.05 12.21 8.84
C TRP A 90 8.93 12.76 7.99
N MET A 91 7.85 12.01 7.88
CA MET A 91 6.62 12.46 7.21
C MET A 91 5.72 13.20 8.20
N TYR A 92 5.05 14.25 7.73
CA TYR A 92 4.08 15.01 8.50
C TYR A 92 2.96 15.58 7.61
N GLY A 93 1.96 16.23 8.22
CA GLY A 93 0.86 16.93 7.56
C GLY A 93 -0.39 16.06 7.34
N THR A 94 -0.29 14.76 7.52
CA THR A 94 -1.43 13.82 7.44
C THR A 94 -1.12 12.55 8.21
N ASP A 95 -2.16 11.86 8.67
CA ASP A 95 -2.10 10.50 9.25
C ASP A 95 -2.46 9.41 8.23
N THR A 96 -2.85 9.79 7.01
CA THR A 96 -3.20 8.90 5.90
C THR A 96 -2.53 9.37 4.60
N PRO A 97 -1.19 9.20 4.47
CA PRO A 97 -0.44 9.66 3.30
C PRO A 97 -0.95 9.07 1.99
N VAL A 98 -1.38 7.82 2.02
CA VAL A 98 -1.92 7.11 0.86
C VAL A 98 -3.28 6.51 1.19
N THR A 99 -4.25 6.74 0.33
CA THR A 99 -5.57 6.12 0.41
C THR A 99 -5.88 5.34 -0.86
N MET A 100 -6.77 4.36 -0.75
CA MET A 100 -7.24 3.56 -1.88
C MET A 100 -8.77 3.51 -1.87
N GLU A 101 -9.37 3.78 -3.00
CA GLU A 101 -10.81 3.65 -3.23
C GLU A 101 -11.04 2.58 -4.30
N LEU A 102 -11.73 1.51 -3.94
CA LEU A 102 -12.11 0.46 -4.88
C LEU A 102 -13.41 0.89 -5.58
N ILE A 103 -13.43 0.84 -6.92
CA ILE A 103 -14.56 1.32 -7.73
C ILE A 103 -15.58 0.24 -8.07
N SER A 104 -15.31 -1.01 -7.70
CA SER A 104 -16.25 -2.12 -7.85
C SER A 104 -16.44 -2.85 -6.52
N SER A 105 -17.62 -3.43 -6.34
CA SER A 105 -17.97 -4.21 -5.14
C SER A 105 -17.24 -5.56 -5.06
N SER A 106 -16.65 -6.00 -6.15
CA SER A 106 -15.96 -7.29 -6.22
C SER A 106 -14.76 -7.24 -7.17
N PRO A 107 -13.72 -8.04 -6.91
CA PRO A 107 -12.58 -8.18 -7.81
C PRO A 107 -12.98 -8.94 -9.08
N GLN A 108 -12.18 -8.75 -10.12
CA GLN A 108 -12.29 -9.48 -11.37
C GLN A 108 -11.19 -10.54 -11.43
N LYS A 109 -11.54 -11.76 -11.80
CA LYS A 109 -10.56 -12.81 -12.04
C LYS A 109 -9.70 -12.45 -13.25
N ALA A 110 -8.38 -12.58 -13.12
CA ALA A 110 -7.47 -12.31 -14.22
C ALA A 110 -7.62 -13.38 -15.31
N SER A 111 -7.59 -12.95 -16.58
CA SER A 111 -7.70 -13.87 -17.73
C SER A 111 -6.58 -14.91 -17.69
N GLY A 112 -6.92 -16.16 -17.93
CA GLY A 112 -5.95 -17.27 -17.99
C GLY A 112 -5.38 -17.69 -16.62
N SER A 113 -5.89 -17.17 -15.51
CA SER A 113 -5.45 -17.57 -14.17
C SER A 113 -6.59 -18.07 -13.31
N SER A 114 -6.32 -19.06 -12.48
CA SER A 114 -7.25 -19.56 -11.46
C SER A 114 -7.09 -18.87 -10.11
N THR A 115 -5.95 -18.21 -9.88
CA THR A 115 -5.52 -17.69 -8.57
C THR A 115 -5.28 -16.19 -8.53
N ARG A 116 -5.26 -15.52 -9.69
CA ARG A 116 -5.01 -14.09 -9.82
C ARG A 116 -6.29 -13.29 -9.99
N TYR A 117 -6.33 -12.13 -9.34
CA TYR A 117 -7.47 -11.21 -9.36
C TYR A 117 -7.00 -9.78 -9.50
N ASN A 118 -7.84 -8.96 -10.14
CA ASN A 118 -7.67 -7.54 -10.29
C ASN A 118 -8.84 -6.82 -9.61
N TRP A 119 -8.56 -5.89 -8.72
CA TRP A 119 -9.56 -5.03 -8.14
C TRP A 119 -9.30 -3.59 -8.56
N PRO A 120 -10.08 -3.04 -9.49
CA PRO A 120 -9.87 -1.68 -9.97
C PRO A 120 -10.21 -0.65 -8.90
N GLY A 121 -9.46 0.44 -8.87
CA GLY A 121 -9.62 1.49 -7.90
C GLY A 121 -8.79 2.73 -8.22
N TYR A 122 -8.83 3.69 -7.32
CA TYR A 122 -7.98 4.87 -7.33
C TYR A 122 -7.03 4.83 -6.14
N MET A 123 -5.77 5.11 -6.38
CA MET A 123 -4.80 5.37 -5.32
C MET A 123 -4.56 6.87 -5.25
N ASN A 124 -4.83 7.46 -4.08
CA ASN A 124 -4.67 8.87 -3.84
C ASN A 124 -3.52 9.10 -2.87
N TYR A 125 -2.70 10.11 -3.18
CA TYR A 125 -1.67 10.62 -2.30
C TYR A 125 -2.14 11.93 -1.70
N SER A 126 -2.05 12.06 -0.38
CA SER A 126 -2.47 13.28 0.30
C SER A 126 -1.63 14.47 -0.16
N ALA A 127 -2.29 15.55 -0.57
CA ALA A 127 -1.61 16.80 -0.92
C ALA A 127 -0.96 17.48 0.30
N ASP A 128 -1.42 17.15 1.51
CA ASP A 128 -0.90 17.70 2.77
C ASP A 128 0.33 16.94 3.26
N ALA A 129 0.60 15.74 2.72
CA ALA A 129 1.75 14.93 3.09
C ALA A 129 3.06 15.61 2.66
N LYS A 130 3.92 15.86 3.63
CA LYS A 130 5.24 16.46 3.45
C LYS A 130 6.33 15.62 4.11
N ILE A 131 7.53 15.73 3.60
CA ILE A 131 8.72 15.11 4.16
C ILE A 131 9.58 16.22 4.75
N HIS A 132 9.70 16.24 6.07
CA HIS A 132 10.72 17.03 6.77
C HIS A 132 12.09 16.40 6.51
N ARG A 133 13.10 17.24 6.28
CA ARG A 133 14.49 16.79 6.08
C ARG A 133 15.42 17.63 6.91
N GLU A 134 16.17 16.99 7.79
CA GLU A 134 17.13 17.68 8.66
C GLU A 134 18.14 18.49 7.85
N GLY A 135 18.26 19.78 8.19
CA GLY A 135 19.18 20.70 7.49
C GLY A 135 18.83 21.04 6.04
N LYS A 136 17.64 20.71 5.56
CA LYS A 136 17.18 20.98 4.20
C LYS A 136 15.74 21.47 4.18
N SER A 137 15.32 22.03 3.05
CA SER A 137 13.90 22.40 2.84
C SER A 137 13.03 21.15 2.78
N ASP A 138 11.84 21.24 3.35
CA ASP A 138 10.81 20.21 3.29
C ASP A 138 10.36 19.96 1.84
N LEU A 139 9.93 18.75 1.57
CA LEU A 139 9.41 18.36 0.26
C LEU A 139 7.96 17.88 0.36
N PRO A 140 7.12 18.15 -0.65
CA PRO A 140 5.87 17.44 -0.78
C PRO A 140 6.15 15.94 -1.02
N PHE A 141 5.37 15.08 -0.38
CA PHE A 141 5.54 13.62 -0.54
C PHE A 141 5.28 13.19 -1.98
N LYS A 142 4.16 13.64 -2.54
CA LYS A 142 3.86 13.50 -3.97
C LYS A 142 3.02 14.65 -4.46
N THR A 143 3.30 15.09 -5.67
CA THR A 143 2.42 15.96 -6.43
C THR A 143 1.57 15.08 -7.34
N SER A 144 0.28 14.92 -7.02
CA SER A 144 -0.67 14.33 -7.96
C SER A 144 -1.22 15.43 -8.87
N SER A 145 -1.05 15.29 -10.16
CA SER A 145 -1.72 16.16 -11.15
C SER A 145 -3.18 15.77 -11.37
N SER A 146 -3.64 14.65 -10.81
CA SER A 146 -5.01 14.17 -10.93
C SER A 146 -5.80 14.46 -9.65
N PRO A 147 -6.88 15.25 -9.69
CA PRO A 147 -7.71 15.55 -8.53
C PRO A 147 -8.44 14.29 -7.99
N ASN A 148 -8.58 13.23 -8.80
CA ASN A 148 -9.25 11.99 -8.44
C ASN A 148 -8.27 10.82 -8.18
N GLY A 149 -6.97 11.13 -8.00
CA GLY A 149 -5.96 10.12 -7.81
C GLY A 149 -5.58 9.38 -9.10
N LYS A 150 -4.69 8.42 -8.97
CA LYS A 150 -4.22 7.58 -10.07
C LYS A 150 -5.07 6.33 -10.17
N LEU A 151 -5.69 6.11 -11.33
CA LEU A 151 -6.37 4.84 -11.62
C LEU A 151 -5.35 3.69 -11.52
N MET A 152 -5.69 2.68 -10.75
CA MET A 152 -4.86 1.51 -10.51
C MET A 152 -5.69 0.23 -10.49
N LYS A 153 -5.02 -0.89 -10.54
CA LYS A 153 -5.59 -2.20 -10.24
C LYS A 153 -4.81 -2.77 -9.06
N ALA A 154 -5.49 -3.11 -7.98
CA ALA A 154 -4.91 -3.97 -6.96
C ALA A 154 -4.87 -5.38 -7.57
N ALA A 155 -3.73 -5.75 -8.13
CA ALA A 155 -3.50 -7.07 -8.69
C ALA A 155 -2.96 -7.98 -7.58
N VAL A 156 -3.67 -9.06 -7.30
CA VAL A 156 -3.32 -10.01 -6.24
C VAL A 156 -3.34 -11.44 -6.72
N GLU A 157 -2.53 -12.29 -6.10
CA GLU A 157 -2.49 -13.73 -6.33
C GLU A 157 -2.67 -14.49 -5.02
N TYR A 158 -3.52 -15.52 -5.04
CA TYR A 158 -3.61 -16.46 -3.93
C TYR A 158 -2.71 -17.67 -4.21
N LYS A 159 -1.71 -17.88 -3.37
CA LYS A 159 -0.73 -18.94 -3.51
C LYS A 159 -0.26 -19.41 -2.14
N ASP A 160 -0.08 -20.71 -1.98
CA ASP A 160 0.46 -21.34 -0.76
C ASP A 160 -0.30 -20.91 0.52
N GLY A 161 -1.63 -20.76 0.41
CA GLY A 161 -2.48 -20.38 1.55
C GLY A 161 -2.44 -18.89 1.92
N LYS A 162 -1.93 -18.02 1.04
CA LYS A 162 -1.79 -16.58 1.29
C LYS A 162 -2.08 -15.74 0.06
N TRP A 163 -2.44 -14.49 0.27
CA TRP A 163 -2.51 -13.46 -0.76
C TRP A 163 -1.16 -12.77 -0.94
N PHE A 164 -0.84 -12.41 -2.17
CA PHE A 164 0.34 -11.62 -2.56
C PHE A 164 -0.10 -10.44 -3.41
N MET A 165 0.46 -9.27 -3.15
CA MET A 165 0.32 -8.13 -4.04
C MET A 165 1.29 -8.30 -5.20
N LEU A 166 0.78 -8.22 -6.44
CA LEU A 166 1.60 -8.32 -7.65
C LEU A 166 2.14 -6.95 -8.05
N THR A 167 3.32 -6.94 -8.64
CA THR A 167 3.89 -5.73 -9.26
C THR A 167 3.20 -5.41 -10.58
N GLY A 168 3.35 -4.16 -11.07
CA GLY A 168 2.71 -3.72 -12.31
C GLY A 168 3.06 -4.57 -13.54
N ASP A 169 4.27 -5.11 -13.61
CA ASP A 169 4.74 -5.94 -14.72
C ASP A 169 4.10 -7.35 -14.70
N GLU A 170 3.91 -7.91 -13.53
CA GLU A 170 3.27 -9.22 -13.36
C GLU A 170 1.75 -9.16 -13.56
N GLY A 171 1.12 -8.01 -13.24
CA GLY A 171 -0.31 -7.77 -13.47
C GLY A 171 -0.67 -7.54 -14.95
N SER A 172 0.28 -7.14 -15.78
CA SER A 172 0.07 -6.84 -17.21
C SER A 172 0.27 -8.02 -18.13
N SER A 173 0.97 -9.08 -17.73
CA SER A 173 1.32 -10.22 -18.59
C SER A 173 0.15 -11.15 -18.99
N ALA A 174 -1.05 -10.93 -18.41
CA ALA A 174 -2.24 -11.73 -18.72
C ALA A 174 -3.09 -11.20 -19.90
N SER A 175 -2.71 -10.08 -20.55
CA SER A 175 -3.51 -9.48 -21.64
C SER A 175 -2.86 -9.55 -23.03
N ALA A 176 -1.72 -10.22 -23.20
CA ALA A 176 -0.95 -10.22 -24.45
C ALA A 176 -0.93 -11.55 -25.20
N SER A 177 -1.98 -12.37 -25.12
CA SER A 177 -2.10 -13.58 -25.96
C SER A 177 -3.50 -13.76 -26.53
N SER A 178 -3.87 -12.89 -27.47
CA SER A 178 -4.93 -13.22 -28.43
C SER A 178 -4.79 -12.35 -29.66
N GLY A 179 -4.32 -12.94 -30.76
CA GLY A 179 -4.50 -12.33 -32.07
C GLY A 179 -3.36 -12.47 -33.04
N SER A 180 -3.07 -13.70 -33.51
CA SER A 180 -2.59 -13.88 -34.86
C SER A 180 -3.17 -15.17 -35.43
N SER A 181 -4.35 -15.11 -36.00
CA SER A 181 -4.81 -16.06 -36.98
C SER A 181 -4.56 -15.47 -38.36
N SER A 182 -3.50 -15.91 -38.99
CA SER A 182 -3.25 -15.69 -40.39
C SER A 182 -4.26 -16.47 -41.20
N SER A 183 -4.98 -15.77 -42.06
CA SER A 183 -5.74 -16.39 -43.17
C SER A 183 -4.84 -16.36 -44.39
N VAL A 184 -4.70 -17.51 -44.99
CA VAL A 184 -4.33 -17.67 -46.39
C VAL A 184 -5.59 -18.02 -47.14
#